data_d86893241e3ba5c2948d79c297076dc6
#
_entry.id   d86893241e3ba5c2948d79c297076dc6
#
_cell.length_a   1.000
_cell.length_b   1.000
_cell.length_c   1.000
_cell.angle_alpha   90.00
_cell.angle_beta   90.00
_cell.angle_gamma   90.00
#
_symmetry.space_group_name_H-M   'P 1'
#
loop_
_entity.id
_entity.type
_entity.pdbx_description
1 polymer ?
#
loop_
_entity_poly.entity_id
_entity_poly.type
_entity_poly.pdbx_seq_one_letter_code
_entity_poly.pdbx_strand_id
1 'polypeptide(L)'
;MKYFGIERVIEPVGAIPPTAWRLDNSREVRPGEMRLAVEVIKLEGDNFNQICSDCQYNESRIKERILTIINKRGKLQNPYTESSGIIAGTVEEVSCGYRGGDFKEGDRIISLASISGFPIYIEKIDKVDYNYGEIWCSGYAIVFESSQIASWPQDLDIKPLLCALDEEGSLLDLGDVMTQRKPERIAIVGSNLIDMLLYARLAKNYSDSDVRIISVIDQDSLTYINKKEFEKTFGHLIDRVFFADMSRPVTAYEHIYREEEGLMDSIINLEDIKGAETISALLVKNKGFLFHAGVRKNYFQSLLAIDCLGKEVTSYALDGYAEKAYDFASDLIRQLSADLKGIDDILSHRSKKSMAIHSAKTKTREKEHHKTEDFVYMSPVTADLVDTVLNVAKYDCNVI
;
A
#
# COMPACT_ATOMS: atom_id res chain seq x y z
N MET A 1 -28.06 10.25 10.62
CA MET A 1 -27.10 9.54 9.75
C MET A 1 -26.06 10.58 9.37
N LYS A 2 -24.77 10.24 9.42
CA LYS A 2 -23.71 11.16 8.99
C LYS A 2 -23.78 11.39 7.46
N TYR A 3 -23.40 12.56 7.01
CA TYR A 3 -23.38 12.91 5.60
C TYR A 3 -22.22 12.22 4.87
N PHE A 4 -22.51 11.53 3.75
CA PHE A 4 -21.55 10.72 3.00
C PHE A 4 -21.08 11.37 1.69
N GLY A 5 -21.50 12.57 1.38
CA GLY A 5 -21.12 13.26 0.15
C GLY A 5 -21.77 12.73 -1.13
N ILE A 6 -22.94 12.10 -1.06
CA ILE A 6 -23.63 11.53 -2.24
C ILE A 6 -23.94 12.61 -3.27
N GLU A 7 -24.26 13.83 -2.84
CA GLU A 7 -24.56 14.98 -3.72
C GLU A 7 -23.33 15.47 -4.50
N ARG A 8 -22.13 15.00 -4.16
CA ARG A 8 -20.91 15.25 -4.92
C ARG A 8 -20.68 14.23 -6.05
N VAL A 9 -21.45 13.17 -6.10
CA VAL A 9 -21.31 12.13 -7.13
C VAL A 9 -21.91 12.64 -8.45
N ILE A 10 -21.07 12.73 -9.48
CA ILE A 10 -21.49 13.08 -10.84
C ILE A 10 -21.80 11.81 -11.63
N GLU A 11 -20.93 10.79 -11.55
CA GLU A 11 -21.00 9.60 -12.41
C GLU A 11 -20.43 8.36 -11.71
N PRO A 12 -21.13 7.20 -11.74
CA PRO A 12 -22.54 7.05 -12.09
C PRO A 12 -23.47 7.58 -10.98
N VAL A 13 -24.61 8.10 -11.35
CA VAL A 13 -25.61 8.54 -10.38
C VAL A 13 -26.05 7.36 -9.51
N GLY A 14 -26.11 7.58 -8.18
CA GLY A 14 -26.47 6.54 -7.21
C GLY A 14 -25.27 5.75 -6.63
N ALA A 15 -24.07 6.01 -7.10
CA ALA A 15 -22.87 5.49 -6.44
C ALA A 15 -22.55 6.29 -5.15
N ILE A 16 -21.75 5.70 -4.28
CA ILE A 16 -21.11 6.44 -3.18
C ILE A 16 -19.77 7.03 -3.66
N PRO A 17 -19.25 8.10 -3.04
CA PRO A 17 -18.03 8.77 -3.52
C PRO A 17 -16.83 7.84 -3.81
N PRO A 18 -16.48 6.86 -2.96
CA PRO A 18 -15.35 5.96 -3.23
C PRO A 18 -15.51 5.14 -4.52
N THR A 19 -16.73 4.71 -4.85
CA THR A 19 -17.02 3.88 -6.04
C THR A 19 -17.44 4.70 -7.25
N ALA A 20 -17.64 6.01 -7.10
CA ALA A 20 -17.96 6.91 -8.21
C ALA A 20 -16.75 7.05 -9.15
N TRP A 21 -17.03 7.10 -10.45
CA TRP A 21 -16.02 7.45 -11.44
C TRP A 21 -15.61 8.91 -11.34
N ARG A 22 -16.58 9.81 -11.12
CA ARG A 22 -16.37 11.26 -11.08
C ARG A 22 -17.11 11.93 -9.93
N LEU A 23 -16.41 12.85 -9.25
CA LEU A 23 -16.95 13.69 -8.19
C LEU A 23 -16.96 15.17 -8.59
N ASP A 24 -17.91 15.92 -8.05
CA ASP A 24 -17.92 17.38 -8.08
C ASP A 24 -16.93 17.91 -7.05
N ASN A 25 -15.80 18.39 -7.53
CA ASN A 25 -14.75 18.99 -6.70
C ASN A 25 -14.81 20.53 -6.67
N SER A 26 -16.01 21.12 -6.83
CA SER A 26 -16.18 22.56 -6.64
C SER A 26 -15.77 22.97 -5.21
N ARG A 27 -15.20 24.19 -5.10
CA ARG A 27 -14.61 24.69 -3.84
C ARG A 27 -15.63 25.01 -2.74
N GLU A 28 -16.89 25.23 -3.11
CA GLU A 28 -17.96 25.54 -2.18
C GLU A 28 -18.12 24.44 -1.11
N VAL A 29 -18.20 24.84 0.15
CA VAL A 29 -18.44 23.93 1.30
C VAL A 29 -19.93 23.84 1.57
N ARG A 30 -20.52 22.66 1.43
CA ARG A 30 -21.94 22.38 1.63
C ARG A 30 -22.18 21.92 3.08
N PRO A 31 -23.44 21.91 3.58
CA PRO A 31 -23.76 21.36 4.89
C PRO A 31 -23.23 19.91 5.04
N GLY A 32 -22.56 19.63 6.16
CA GLY A 32 -21.93 18.34 6.43
C GLY A 32 -20.56 18.15 5.79
N GLU A 33 -19.98 19.22 5.26
CA GLU A 33 -18.66 19.22 4.64
C GLU A 33 -17.66 20.12 5.38
N MET A 34 -16.41 19.83 5.18
CA MET A 34 -15.26 20.61 5.60
C MET A 34 -14.28 20.70 4.43
N ARG A 35 -13.62 21.84 4.25
CA ARG A 35 -12.56 22.01 3.25
C ARG A 35 -11.20 21.99 3.92
N LEU A 36 -10.32 21.18 3.37
CA LEU A 36 -8.94 21.00 3.80
C LEU A 36 -8.00 21.62 2.78
N ALA A 37 -7.08 22.52 3.18
CA ALA A 37 -5.92 22.88 2.38
C ALA A 37 -4.95 21.72 2.39
N VAL A 38 -4.70 21.15 1.22
CA VAL A 38 -3.83 19.96 1.07
C VAL A 38 -2.38 20.37 1.16
N GLU A 39 -1.60 19.65 1.98
CA GLU A 39 -0.15 19.81 2.09
C GLU A 39 0.60 18.61 1.48
N VAL A 40 0.11 17.40 1.75
CA VAL A 40 0.74 16.16 1.28
C VAL A 40 -0.30 15.06 1.05
N ILE A 41 -0.08 14.27 0.02
CA ILE A 41 -0.81 13.04 -0.30
C ILE A 41 0.19 11.89 -0.27
N LYS A 42 -0.05 10.87 0.55
CA LYS A 42 0.64 9.59 0.49
C LYS A 42 -0.18 8.69 -0.44
N LEU A 43 0.43 8.22 -1.51
CA LEU A 43 -0.19 7.24 -2.39
C LEU A 43 0.09 5.82 -1.91
N GLU A 44 -0.90 4.95 -2.02
CA GLU A 44 -0.71 3.52 -1.82
C GLU A 44 0.39 2.97 -2.75
N GLY A 45 1.11 1.96 -2.29
CA GLY A 45 2.31 1.48 -2.96
C GLY A 45 2.08 1.04 -4.41
N ASP A 46 1.00 0.33 -4.69
CA ASP A 46 0.63 -0.13 -6.04
C ASP A 46 0.28 1.04 -6.97
N ASN A 47 -0.46 2.03 -6.46
CA ASN A 47 -0.81 3.26 -7.18
C ASN A 47 0.45 4.05 -7.55
N PHE A 48 1.30 4.31 -6.57
CA PHE A 48 2.53 5.07 -6.77
C PHE A 48 3.48 4.39 -7.75
N ASN A 49 3.72 3.09 -7.57
CA ASN A 49 4.60 2.30 -8.42
C ASN A 49 4.09 2.23 -9.86
N GLN A 50 2.77 2.08 -10.06
CA GLN A 50 2.16 2.04 -11.38
C GLN A 50 2.33 3.40 -12.10
N ILE A 51 2.03 4.52 -11.45
CA ILE A 51 2.19 5.86 -12.03
C ILE A 51 3.67 6.13 -12.35
N CYS A 52 4.57 5.88 -11.40
CA CYS A 52 6.01 6.09 -11.60
C CYS A 52 6.56 5.28 -12.77
N SER A 53 6.16 4.04 -12.86
CA SER A 53 6.59 3.12 -13.92
C SER A 53 6.08 3.55 -15.30
N ASP A 54 4.81 3.93 -15.45
CA ASP A 54 4.25 4.41 -16.72
C ASP A 54 4.90 5.70 -17.17
N CYS A 55 5.24 6.57 -16.21
CA CYS A 55 5.95 7.81 -16.44
C CYS A 55 7.47 7.66 -16.54
N GLN A 56 8.01 6.42 -16.51
CA GLN A 56 9.44 6.12 -16.57
C GLN A 56 10.26 6.89 -15.50
N TYR A 57 9.70 7.07 -14.30
CA TYR A 57 10.29 7.83 -13.19
C TYR A 57 10.64 9.29 -13.54
N ASN A 58 9.99 9.85 -14.58
CA ASN A 58 10.12 11.25 -14.91
C ASN A 58 9.15 12.08 -14.06
N GLU A 59 9.69 12.91 -13.17
CA GLU A 59 8.91 13.67 -12.19
C GLU A 59 7.86 14.59 -12.84
N SER A 60 8.20 15.26 -13.94
CA SER A 60 7.25 16.13 -14.63
C SER A 60 6.07 15.35 -15.21
N ARG A 61 6.32 14.17 -15.78
CA ARG A 61 5.25 13.29 -16.29
C ARG A 61 4.41 12.69 -15.16
N ILE A 62 5.01 12.36 -14.01
CA ILE A 62 4.29 11.88 -12.83
C ILE A 62 3.34 12.99 -12.34
N LYS A 63 3.82 14.21 -12.18
CA LYS A 63 3.02 15.38 -11.78
C LYS A 63 1.86 15.61 -12.75
N GLU A 64 2.13 15.62 -14.05
CA GLU A 64 1.12 15.77 -15.09
C GLU A 64 0.09 14.64 -15.06
N ARG A 65 0.52 13.38 -14.86
CA ARG A 65 -0.35 12.22 -14.77
C ARG A 65 -1.32 12.32 -13.59
N ILE A 66 -0.82 12.66 -12.41
CA ILE A 66 -1.64 12.84 -11.21
C ILE A 66 -2.66 13.97 -11.42
N LEU A 67 -2.23 15.13 -11.91
CA LEU A 67 -3.14 16.24 -12.21
C LEU A 67 -4.18 15.87 -13.25
N THR A 68 -3.82 15.08 -14.25
CA THR A 68 -4.77 14.59 -15.29
C THR A 68 -5.84 13.69 -14.67
N ILE A 69 -5.47 12.77 -13.75
CA ILE A 69 -6.44 11.93 -13.05
C ILE A 69 -7.42 12.79 -12.25
N ILE A 70 -6.91 13.73 -11.45
CA ILE A 70 -7.72 14.60 -10.60
C ILE A 70 -8.66 15.46 -11.45
N ASN A 71 -8.16 16.13 -12.48
CA ASN A 71 -8.95 17.01 -13.34
C ASN A 71 -10.07 16.24 -14.07
N LYS A 72 -9.80 14.99 -14.46
CA LYS A 72 -10.79 14.17 -15.15
C LYS A 72 -11.86 13.62 -14.21
N ARG A 73 -11.47 13.22 -13.00
CA ARG A 73 -12.32 12.48 -12.06
C ARG A 73 -12.85 13.33 -10.90
N GLY A 74 -12.31 14.52 -10.66
CA GLY A 74 -12.62 15.34 -9.48
C GLY A 74 -12.13 14.69 -8.15
N LYS A 75 -11.34 13.63 -8.23
CA LYS A 75 -10.75 12.88 -7.13
C LYS A 75 -9.45 12.21 -7.55
N LEU A 76 -8.63 11.81 -6.57
CA LEU A 76 -7.43 11.04 -6.84
C LEU A 76 -7.67 9.55 -6.56
N GLN A 77 -8.01 8.82 -7.58
CA GLN A 77 -8.09 7.36 -7.60
C GLN A 77 -7.57 6.87 -8.94
N ASN A 78 -6.55 6.04 -8.91
CA ASN A 78 -5.93 5.55 -10.14
C ASN A 78 -6.91 4.66 -10.92
N PRO A 79 -7.17 4.94 -12.20
CA PRO A 79 -8.12 4.16 -13.00
C PRO A 79 -7.63 2.74 -13.34
N TYR A 80 -6.35 2.41 -13.10
CA TYR A 80 -5.78 1.09 -13.38
C TYR A 80 -5.69 0.19 -12.15
N THR A 81 -5.29 0.76 -11.00
CA THR A 81 -5.16 0.00 -9.75
C THR A 81 -6.41 0.10 -8.89
N GLU A 82 -7.27 1.09 -9.18
CA GLU A 82 -8.44 1.47 -8.38
C GLU A 82 -8.11 1.91 -6.95
N SER A 83 -6.83 1.95 -6.63
CA SER A 83 -6.28 2.42 -5.35
C SER A 83 -6.08 3.92 -5.31
N SER A 84 -5.84 4.47 -4.14
CA SER A 84 -5.70 5.91 -3.90
C SER A 84 -4.58 6.20 -2.91
N GLY A 85 -4.91 6.45 -1.66
CA GLY A 85 -3.99 6.80 -0.58
C GLY A 85 -4.66 7.60 0.51
N ILE A 86 -3.87 8.29 1.32
CA ILE A 86 -4.30 9.16 2.40
C ILE A 86 -3.74 10.58 2.23
N ILE A 87 -4.32 11.54 2.95
CA ILE A 87 -4.04 12.97 2.80
C ILE A 87 -3.82 13.64 4.15
N ALA A 88 -2.93 14.62 4.19
CA ALA A 88 -2.77 15.50 5.34
C ALA A 88 -2.78 16.98 4.90
N GLY A 89 -3.26 17.82 5.80
CA GLY A 89 -3.35 19.26 5.52
C GLY A 89 -3.98 20.05 6.66
N THR A 90 -4.32 21.29 6.37
CA THR A 90 -4.88 22.25 7.33
C THR A 90 -6.34 22.58 6.99
N VAL A 91 -7.21 22.56 7.99
CA VAL A 91 -8.63 22.93 7.84
C VAL A 91 -8.76 24.39 7.43
N GLU A 92 -9.39 24.67 6.28
CA GLU A 92 -9.66 26.03 5.79
C GLU A 92 -11.06 26.52 6.16
N GLU A 93 -12.05 25.62 6.15
CA GLU A 93 -13.45 25.98 6.38
C GLU A 93 -14.22 24.77 6.88
N VAL A 94 -15.09 24.99 7.85
CA VAL A 94 -16.01 23.97 8.40
C VAL A 94 -17.44 24.46 8.23
N SER A 95 -18.30 23.65 7.62
CA SER A 95 -19.72 24.04 7.47
C SER A 95 -20.43 24.14 8.82
N CYS A 96 -21.41 25.03 8.89
CA CYS A 96 -22.27 25.14 10.06
C CYS A 96 -23.01 23.82 10.32
N GLY A 97 -22.85 23.28 11.54
CA GLY A 97 -23.48 22.01 11.93
C GLY A 97 -22.75 20.76 11.47
N TYR A 98 -21.48 20.84 11.03
CA TYR A 98 -20.62 19.69 10.78
C TYR A 98 -20.52 18.78 12.02
N ARG A 99 -20.71 17.47 11.83
CA ARG A 99 -20.77 16.46 12.92
C ARG A 99 -19.68 15.37 12.81
N GLY A 100 -18.69 15.60 11.94
CA GLY A 100 -17.59 14.63 11.70
C GLY A 100 -16.54 14.63 12.82
N GLY A 101 -16.56 15.64 13.70
CA GLY A 101 -15.63 15.83 14.81
C GLY A 101 -15.60 17.29 15.24
N ASP A 102 -14.88 17.58 16.31
CA ASP A 102 -14.72 18.94 16.86
C ASP A 102 -13.49 19.64 16.24
N PHE A 103 -13.56 19.87 14.92
CA PHE A 103 -12.51 20.52 14.14
C PHE A 103 -12.86 21.96 13.83
N LYS A 104 -11.83 22.81 13.74
CA LYS A 104 -11.94 24.24 13.42
C LYS A 104 -10.89 24.67 12.41
N GLU A 105 -11.07 25.83 11.83
CA GLU A 105 -10.09 26.47 10.94
C GLU A 105 -8.72 26.55 11.62
N GLY A 106 -7.67 26.18 10.88
CA GLY A 106 -6.29 26.12 11.34
C GLY A 106 -5.86 24.78 11.95
N ASP A 107 -6.80 23.87 12.25
CA ASP A 107 -6.42 22.54 12.73
C ASP A 107 -5.72 21.74 11.62
N ARG A 108 -4.66 21.04 11.97
CA ARG A 108 -3.97 20.13 11.04
C ARG A 108 -4.49 18.71 11.24
N ILE A 109 -4.91 18.09 10.16
CA ILE A 109 -5.54 16.78 10.17
C ILE A 109 -4.92 15.81 9.14
N ILE A 110 -5.15 14.53 9.39
CA ILE A 110 -4.79 13.42 8.49
C ILE A 110 -6.04 12.60 8.24
N SER A 111 -6.27 12.15 7.01
CA SER A 111 -7.29 11.14 6.73
C SER A 111 -6.80 9.77 7.18
N LEU A 112 -7.70 8.98 7.77
CA LEU A 112 -7.48 7.60 8.19
C LEU A 112 -8.15 6.60 7.24
N ALA A 113 -8.77 7.09 6.19
CA ALA A 113 -9.42 6.29 5.17
C ALA A 113 -9.01 6.81 3.79
N SER A 114 -9.16 5.92 2.80
CA SER A 114 -8.79 6.21 1.41
C SER A 114 -9.45 7.47 0.89
N ILE A 115 -8.64 8.36 0.31
CA ILE A 115 -9.10 9.58 -0.36
C ILE A 115 -9.80 9.33 -1.70
N SER A 116 -10.03 8.08 -2.08
CA SER A 116 -10.85 7.74 -3.25
C SER A 116 -12.27 8.30 -3.17
N GLY A 117 -12.74 8.58 -1.96
CA GLY A 117 -14.04 9.20 -1.70
C GLY A 117 -14.04 10.73 -1.60
N PHE A 118 -12.87 11.39 -1.63
CA PHE A 118 -12.79 12.84 -1.44
C PHE A 118 -12.80 13.58 -2.77
N PRO A 119 -13.67 14.60 -2.93
CA PRO A 119 -13.49 15.59 -3.99
C PRO A 119 -12.18 16.36 -3.77
N ILE A 120 -11.28 16.33 -4.76
CA ILE A 120 -9.93 16.91 -4.65
C ILE A 120 -9.67 17.82 -5.86
N TYR A 121 -9.06 18.96 -5.59
CA TYR A 121 -8.46 19.85 -6.58
C TYR A 121 -7.03 20.16 -6.16
N ILE A 122 -6.07 19.93 -7.07
CA ILE A 122 -4.66 20.28 -6.85
C ILE A 122 -4.26 21.34 -7.86
N GLU A 123 -3.82 22.47 -7.33
CA GLU A 123 -3.33 23.59 -8.11
C GLU A 123 -1.91 23.32 -8.61
N LYS A 124 -1.04 22.81 -7.72
CA LYS A 124 0.36 22.59 -8.00
C LYS A 124 0.92 21.42 -7.21
N ILE A 125 1.77 20.63 -7.86
CA ILE A 125 2.60 19.62 -7.20
C ILE A 125 4.04 20.15 -7.13
N ASP A 126 4.53 20.34 -5.91
CA ASP A 126 5.87 20.88 -5.66
C ASP A 126 6.93 19.78 -5.76
N LYS A 127 6.74 18.65 -5.08
CA LYS A 127 7.71 17.57 -4.96
C LYS A 127 7.05 16.20 -5.01
N VAL A 128 7.75 15.24 -5.62
CA VAL A 128 7.45 13.80 -5.52
C VAL A 128 8.53 13.16 -4.65
N ASP A 129 8.17 12.59 -3.52
CA ASP A 129 9.08 11.82 -2.67
C ASP A 129 8.96 10.34 -3.02
N TYR A 130 9.97 9.84 -3.74
CA TYR A 130 9.98 8.47 -4.25
C TYR A 130 10.18 7.41 -3.16
N ASN A 131 10.78 7.79 -2.04
CA ASN A 131 11.10 6.86 -0.97
C ASN A 131 9.87 6.54 -0.13
N TYR A 132 9.02 7.57 0.07
CA TYR A 132 7.82 7.49 0.89
C TYR A 132 6.52 7.39 0.08
N GLY A 133 6.59 7.54 -1.25
CA GLY A 133 5.39 7.56 -2.10
C GLY A 133 4.52 8.80 -1.89
N GLU A 134 5.14 9.93 -1.53
CA GLU A 134 4.45 11.16 -1.16
C GLU A 134 4.46 12.20 -2.27
N ILE A 135 3.36 12.92 -2.36
CA ILE A 135 3.14 14.02 -3.29
C ILE A 135 2.90 15.29 -2.47
N TRP A 136 3.91 16.14 -2.38
CA TRP A 136 3.81 17.45 -1.73
C TRP A 136 3.20 18.44 -2.70
N CYS A 137 2.09 19.06 -2.32
CA CYS A 137 1.28 19.84 -3.24
C CYS A 137 0.49 20.93 -2.53
N SER A 138 -0.13 21.80 -3.31
CA SER A 138 -1.11 22.79 -2.87
C SER A 138 -2.42 22.62 -3.62
N GLY A 139 -3.52 22.79 -2.92
CA GLY A 139 -4.87 22.62 -3.42
C GLY A 139 -5.84 22.43 -2.27
N TYR A 140 -6.98 21.83 -2.54
CA TYR A 140 -7.95 21.53 -1.48
C TYR A 140 -8.61 20.16 -1.68
N ALA A 141 -9.15 19.64 -0.58
CA ALA A 141 -10.02 18.48 -0.55
C ALA A 141 -11.30 18.80 0.23
N ILE A 142 -12.40 18.19 -0.17
CA ILE A 142 -13.66 18.23 0.60
C ILE A 142 -13.78 16.94 1.41
N VAL A 143 -13.93 17.11 2.71
CA VAL A 143 -14.02 16.04 3.71
C VAL A 143 -15.45 16.01 4.24
N PHE A 144 -16.04 14.82 4.38
CA PHE A 144 -17.42 14.63 4.82
C PHE A 144 -17.51 14.28 6.32
N GLU A 145 -18.67 14.48 6.92
CA GLU A 145 -18.94 14.06 8.32
C GLU A 145 -18.65 12.56 8.56
N SER A 146 -18.80 11.73 7.55
CA SER A 146 -18.55 10.29 7.63
C SER A 146 -17.07 9.92 7.51
N SER A 147 -16.23 10.86 7.08
CA SER A 147 -14.81 10.59 6.86
C SER A 147 -14.09 10.31 8.17
N GLN A 148 -13.23 9.32 8.14
CA GLN A 148 -12.36 9.03 9.28
C GLN A 148 -11.13 9.93 9.17
N ILE A 149 -10.94 10.76 10.16
CA ILE A 149 -9.85 11.75 10.24
C ILE A 149 -9.32 11.84 11.67
N ALA A 150 -8.05 12.19 11.82
CA ALA A 150 -7.41 12.44 13.09
C ALA A 150 -6.61 13.75 13.07
N SER A 151 -6.29 14.27 14.24
CA SER A 151 -5.38 15.40 14.38
C SER A 151 -3.97 14.98 14.00
N TRP A 152 -3.25 15.84 13.28
CA TRP A 152 -1.85 15.62 12.99
C TRP A 152 -0.99 15.81 14.25
N PRO A 153 -0.31 14.78 14.76
CA PRO A 153 0.49 14.89 15.97
C PRO A 153 1.73 15.73 15.73
N GLN A 154 2.04 16.63 16.67
CA GLN A 154 3.16 17.57 16.56
C GLN A 154 4.52 16.92 16.83
N ASP A 155 4.54 15.78 17.50
CA ASP A 155 5.72 15.07 17.98
C ASP A 155 6.25 14.03 16.99
N LEU A 156 5.54 13.77 15.88
CA LEU A 156 5.90 12.77 14.90
C LEU A 156 6.24 13.38 13.54
N ASP A 157 7.25 12.80 12.88
CA ASP A 157 7.52 13.08 11.47
C ASP A 157 6.36 12.54 10.62
N ILE A 158 5.83 13.39 9.76
CA ILE A 158 4.67 13.06 8.93
C ILE A 158 4.94 11.92 7.96
N LYS A 159 6.15 11.80 7.44
CA LYS A 159 6.49 10.83 6.40
C LYS A 159 6.31 9.37 6.87
N PRO A 160 7.03 8.91 7.92
CA PRO A 160 6.81 7.57 8.42
C PRO A 160 5.41 7.40 9.03
N LEU A 161 4.83 8.47 9.59
CA LEU A 161 3.47 8.43 10.12
C LEU A 161 2.44 8.12 9.04
N LEU A 162 2.52 8.77 7.88
CA LEU A 162 1.61 8.48 6.76
C LEU A 162 1.78 7.04 6.24
N CYS A 163 3.00 6.48 6.24
CA CYS A 163 3.18 5.07 5.91
C CYS A 163 2.47 4.16 6.89
N ALA A 164 2.60 4.41 8.20
CA ALA A 164 1.95 3.60 9.22
C ALA A 164 0.42 3.74 9.21
N LEU A 165 -0.09 4.92 8.88
CA LEU A 165 -1.53 5.18 8.81
C LEU A 165 -2.18 4.63 7.52
N ASP A 166 -1.39 4.43 6.46
CA ASP A 166 -1.83 3.72 5.26
C ASP A 166 -2.06 2.20 5.55
N GLU A 167 -1.34 1.67 6.55
CA GLU A 167 -1.39 0.27 7.00
C GLU A 167 -2.14 0.06 8.33
N GLU A 168 -2.76 1.09 8.90
CA GLU A 168 -3.21 1.11 10.30
C GLU A 168 -4.16 -0.03 10.69
N GLY A 169 -5.13 -0.35 9.84
CA GLY A 169 -6.07 -1.43 10.06
C GLY A 169 -5.38 -2.79 10.08
N SER A 170 -4.54 -3.04 9.09
CA SER A 170 -3.75 -4.27 8.98
C SER A 170 -2.79 -4.46 10.15
N LEU A 171 -2.15 -3.39 10.63
CA LEU A 171 -1.26 -3.43 11.78
C LEU A 171 -2.01 -3.84 13.06
N LEU A 172 -3.16 -3.23 13.33
CA LEU A 172 -3.96 -3.54 14.52
C LEU A 172 -4.46 -4.99 14.49
N ASP A 173 -5.04 -5.41 13.38
CA ASP A 173 -5.59 -6.76 13.22
C ASP A 173 -4.51 -7.84 13.34
N LEU A 174 -3.33 -7.61 12.78
CA LEU A 174 -2.21 -8.53 12.93
C LEU A 174 -1.74 -8.62 14.39
N GLY A 175 -1.74 -7.51 15.14
CA GLY A 175 -1.44 -7.51 16.57
C GLY A 175 -2.35 -8.45 17.34
N ASP A 176 -3.65 -8.44 17.05
CA ASP A 176 -4.63 -9.35 17.64
C ASP A 176 -4.38 -10.81 17.25
N VAL A 177 -4.09 -11.07 15.96
CA VAL A 177 -3.77 -12.41 15.48
C VAL A 177 -2.49 -12.95 16.15
N MET A 178 -1.46 -12.14 16.28
CA MET A 178 -0.20 -12.54 16.95
C MET A 178 -0.40 -12.85 18.42
N THR A 179 -1.17 -12.04 19.13
CA THR A 179 -1.53 -12.28 20.54
C THR A 179 -2.23 -13.62 20.73
N GLN A 180 -3.10 -14.02 19.81
CA GLN A 180 -3.83 -15.27 19.87
C GLN A 180 -3.01 -16.48 19.42
N ARG A 181 -2.18 -16.33 18.37
CA ARG A 181 -1.46 -17.43 17.72
C ARG A 181 -0.06 -17.66 18.27
N LYS A 182 0.57 -16.63 18.84
CA LYS A 182 1.92 -16.64 19.41
C LYS A 182 2.95 -17.35 18.54
N PRO A 183 3.20 -16.87 17.32
CA PRO A 183 4.18 -17.47 16.44
C PRO A 183 5.59 -17.34 17.02
N GLU A 184 6.39 -18.40 16.94
CA GLU A 184 7.80 -18.41 17.38
C GLU A 184 8.74 -18.03 16.22
N ARG A 185 8.32 -18.28 14.95
CA ARG A 185 9.13 -18.05 13.75
C ARG A 185 8.27 -17.30 12.70
N ILE A 186 8.75 -16.13 12.33
CA ILE A 186 8.04 -15.23 11.42
C ILE A 186 8.94 -14.89 10.23
N ALA A 187 8.42 -14.93 9.01
CA ALA A 187 9.06 -14.30 7.87
C ALA A 187 8.24 -13.10 7.38
N ILE A 188 8.91 -11.99 7.13
CA ILE A 188 8.35 -10.79 6.49
C ILE A 188 8.87 -10.77 5.06
N VAL A 189 7.97 -10.87 4.09
CA VAL A 189 8.29 -10.91 2.66
C VAL A 189 7.92 -9.58 2.03
N GLY A 190 8.90 -8.80 1.61
CA GLY A 190 8.67 -7.51 0.97
C GLY A 190 9.89 -6.62 0.91
N SER A 191 9.84 -5.60 0.05
CA SER A 191 10.96 -4.69 -0.24
C SER A 191 10.72 -3.26 0.27
N ASN A 192 9.53 -2.96 0.81
CA ASN A 192 9.26 -1.71 1.50
C ASN A 192 9.85 -1.77 2.92
N LEU A 193 10.94 -1.02 3.14
CA LEU A 193 11.69 -1.08 4.40
C LEU A 193 10.92 -0.50 5.59
N ILE A 194 10.06 0.48 5.37
CA ILE A 194 9.29 1.13 6.44
C ILE A 194 8.23 0.16 6.94
N ASP A 195 7.44 -0.40 6.04
CA ASP A 195 6.41 -1.38 6.38
C ASP A 195 7.05 -2.61 7.04
N MET A 196 8.19 -3.07 6.52
CA MET A 196 8.95 -4.17 7.11
C MET A 196 9.31 -3.92 8.57
N LEU A 197 9.78 -2.72 8.92
CA LEU A 197 10.11 -2.37 10.31
C LEU A 197 8.85 -2.22 11.18
N LEU A 198 7.77 -1.66 10.64
CA LEU A 198 6.48 -1.59 11.33
C LEU A 198 6.00 -2.98 11.74
N TYR A 199 5.95 -3.91 10.79
CA TYR A 199 5.53 -5.27 11.05
C TYR A 199 6.51 -6.07 11.91
N ALA A 200 7.82 -5.82 11.80
CA ALA A 200 8.82 -6.43 12.68
C ALA A 200 8.69 -5.94 14.12
N ARG A 201 8.50 -4.63 14.33
CA ARG A 201 8.26 -4.05 15.67
C ARG A 201 6.97 -4.59 16.26
N LEU A 202 5.90 -4.63 15.49
CA LEU A 202 4.64 -5.22 15.90
C LEU A 202 4.83 -6.68 16.33
N ALA A 203 5.51 -7.49 15.52
CA ALA A 203 5.79 -8.88 15.83
C ALA A 203 6.57 -9.03 17.16
N LYS A 204 7.58 -8.20 17.39
CA LYS A 204 8.33 -8.20 18.67
C LYS A 204 7.47 -7.77 19.88
N ASN A 205 6.49 -6.89 19.67
CA ASN A 205 5.60 -6.42 20.74
C ASN A 205 4.55 -7.47 21.17
N TYR A 206 4.06 -8.29 20.23
CA TYR A 206 2.90 -9.16 20.41
C TYR A 206 3.20 -10.65 20.35
N SER A 207 4.46 -11.03 20.11
CA SER A 207 4.95 -12.41 20.23
C SER A 207 5.75 -12.59 21.54
N ASP A 208 6.11 -13.82 21.85
CA ASP A 208 6.99 -14.09 23.00
C ASP A 208 8.39 -13.49 22.77
N SER A 209 9.15 -13.26 23.84
CA SER A 209 10.46 -12.55 23.82
C SER A 209 11.48 -13.14 22.85
N ASP A 210 11.38 -14.43 22.58
CA ASP A 210 12.35 -15.19 21.78
C ASP A 210 11.88 -15.39 20.33
N VAL A 211 10.87 -14.64 19.87
CA VAL A 211 10.40 -14.74 18.51
C VAL A 211 11.52 -14.46 17.51
N ARG A 212 11.71 -15.41 16.57
CA ARG A 212 12.67 -15.29 15.48
C ARG A 212 12.01 -14.64 14.28
N ILE A 213 12.54 -13.53 13.81
CA ILE A 213 12.03 -12.79 12.66
C ILE A 213 13.08 -12.78 11.57
N ILE A 214 12.73 -13.29 10.40
CA ILE A 214 13.53 -13.14 9.19
C ILE A 214 12.84 -12.22 8.20
N SER A 215 13.61 -11.57 7.34
CA SER A 215 13.13 -10.77 6.25
C SER A 215 13.55 -11.37 4.92
N VAL A 216 12.64 -11.39 3.94
CA VAL A 216 12.88 -11.85 2.57
C VAL A 216 12.63 -10.68 1.62
N ILE A 217 13.70 -10.14 1.06
CA ILE A 217 13.69 -8.93 0.22
C ILE A 217 14.05 -9.34 -1.21
N ASP A 218 13.46 -8.69 -2.22
CA ASP A 218 13.86 -8.94 -3.61
C ASP A 218 15.34 -8.55 -3.81
N GLN A 219 16.09 -9.45 -4.45
CA GLN A 219 17.54 -9.30 -4.68
C GLN A 219 17.93 -8.01 -5.41
N ASP A 220 17.03 -7.39 -6.18
CA ASP A 220 17.31 -6.12 -6.84
C ASP A 220 17.54 -4.97 -5.85
N SER A 221 17.04 -5.12 -4.63
CA SER A 221 17.29 -4.17 -3.54
C SER A 221 18.76 -4.16 -3.06
N LEU A 222 19.56 -5.18 -3.42
CA LEU A 222 21.01 -5.16 -3.19
C LEU A 222 21.74 -4.01 -3.90
N THR A 223 21.09 -3.35 -4.85
CA THR A 223 21.65 -2.17 -5.52
C THR A 223 21.81 -0.96 -4.58
N TYR A 224 21.10 -0.95 -3.46
CA TYR A 224 21.13 0.13 -2.47
C TYR A 224 21.13 -0.34 -1.00
N ILE A 225 20.87 -1.64 -0.72
CA ILE A 225 20.91 -2.20 0.62
C ILE A 225 22.16 -3.04 0.80
N ASN A 226 23.02 -2.65 1.73
CA ASN A 226 24.15 -3.49 2.17
C ASN A 226 23.67 -4.47 3.26
N LYS A 227 23.72 -5.78 2.99
CA LYS A 227 23.24 -6.82 3.92
C LYS A 227 23.84 -6.70 5.33
N LYS A 228 25.17 -6.56 5.42
CA LYS A 228 25.87 -6.51 6.72
C LYS A 228 25.50 -5.26 7.53
N GLU A 229 25.34 -4.15 6.84
CA GLU A 229 24.95 -2.89 7.46
C GLU A 229 23.48 -2.95 7.93
N PHE A 230 22.61 -3.51 7.11
CA PHE A 230 21.20 -3.73 7.45
C PHE A 230 21.07 -4.62 8.71
N GLU A 231 21.72 -5.78 8.72
CA GLU A 231 21.69 -6.70 9.85
C GLU A 231 22.32 -6.09 11.13
N LYS A 232 23.33 -5.26 10.99
CA LYS A 232 23.92 -4.51 12.11
C LYS A 232 22.95 -3.47 12.68
N THR A 233 22.25 -2.74 11.81
CA THR A 233 21.36 -1.66 12.20
C THR A 233 20.05 -2.19 12.80
N PHE A 234 19.45 -3.19 12.16
CA PHE A 234 18.11 -3.68 12.49
C PHE A 234 18.09 -5.08 13.14
N GLY A 235 19.25 -5.63 13.54
CA GLY A 235 19.35 -6.97 14.13
C GLY A 235 18.61 -7.15 15.45
N HIS A 236 18.22 -6.07 16.12
CA HIS A 236 17.36 -6.11 17.31
C HIS A 236 15.86 -6.29 16.97
N LEU A 237 15.47 -6.08 15.71
CA LEU A 237 14.12 -6.30 15.19
C LEU A 237 14.04 -7.51 14.26
N ILE A 238 15.04 -7.67 13.39
CA ILE A 238 15.08 -8.67 12.32
C ILE A 238 16.35 -9.48 12.49
N ASP A 239 16.21 -10.73 12.87
CA ASP A 239 17.35 -11.62 13.20
C ASP A 239 18.21 -11.94 11.96
N ARG A 240 17.61 -11.97 10.77
CA ARG A 240 18.33 -12.28 9.53
C ARG A 240 17.60 -11.73 8.29
N VAL A 241 18.37 -11.28 7.30
CA VAL A 241 17.83 -10.88 6.00
C VAL A 241 18.28 -11.81 4.88
N PHE A 242 17.33 -12.20 4.03
CA PHE A 242 17.54 -12.95 2.80
C PHE A 242 17.20 -12.09 1.59
N PHE A 243 18.10 -12.04 0.63
CA PHE A 243 17.83 -11.45 -0.67
C PHE A 243 17.53 -12.58 -1.65
N ALA A 244 16.32 -12.55 -2.21
CA ALA A 244 15.79 -13.64 -3.03
C ALA A 244 15.38 -13.15 -4.41
N ASP A 245 15.66 -13.96 -5.43
CA ASP A 245 15.04 -13.76 -6.74
C ASP A 245 13.59 -14.22 -6.69
N MET A 246 12.66 -13.27 -6.58
CA MET A 246 11.23 -13.57 -6.49
C MET A 246 10.70 -14.29 -7.75
N SER A 247 11.39 -14.22 -8.91
CA SER A 247 11.03 -14.96 -10.10
C SER A 247 11.36 -16.48 -10.01
N ARG A 248 12.15 -16.87 -9.01
CA ARG A 248 12.59 -18.25 -8.77
C ARG A 248 12.20 -18.71 -7.35
N PRO A 249 10.91 -18.72 -7.02
CA PRO A 249 10.44 -18.91 -5.65
C PRO A 249 10.89 -20.25 -5.03
N VAL A 250 11.01 -21.31 -5.80
CA VAL A 250 11.48 -22.62 -5.32
C VAL A 250 12.96 -22.55 -4.89
N THR A 251 13.80 -21.93 -5.72
CA THR A 251 15.24 -21.77 -5.40
C THR A 251 15.43 -20.90 -4.16
N ALA A 252 14.65 -19.82 -4.03
CA ALA A 252 14.65 -18.96 -2.88
C ALA A 252 14.21 -19.74 -1.62
N TYR A 253 13.11 -20.49 -1.70
CA TYR A 253 12.64 -21.37 -0.63
C TYR A 253 13.71 -22.36 -0.17
N GLU A 254 14.33 -23.11 -1.11
CA GLU A 254 15.35 -24.11 -0.78
C GLU A 254 16.54 -23.51 -0.03
N HIS A 255 16.96 -22.30 -0.44
CA HIS A 255 18.03 -21.57 0.22
C HIS A 255 17.63 -21.16 1.66
N ILE A 256 16.47 -20.51 1.81
CA ILE A 256 15.99 -20.04 3.11
C ILE A 256 15.72 -21.23 4.05
N TYR A 257 15.05 -22.29 3.57
CA TYR A 257 14.74 -23.47 4.35
C TYR A 257 16.01 -24.16 4.90
N ARG A 258 17.06 -24.25 4.08
CA ARG A 258 18.34 -24.84 4.48
C ARG A 258 19.05 -24.01 5.56
N GLU A 259 19.04 -22.69 5.37
CA GLU A 259 19.73 -21.78 6.28
C GLU A 259 18.99 -21.57 7.60
N GLU A 260 17.66 -21.70 7.61
CA GLU A 260 16.82 -21.56 8.78
C GLU A 260 16.46 -22.90 9.44
N GLU A 261 16.83 -24.03 8.82
CA GLU A 261 16.57 -25.38 9.29
C GLU A 261 15.08 -25.65 9.60
N GLY A 262 14.16 -25.02 8.85
CA GLY A 262 12.74 -25.24 9.04
C GLY A 262 11.81 -24.20 8.41
N LEU A 263 10.52 -24.42 8.61
CA LEU A 263 9.44 -23.57 8.14
C LEU A 263 9.05 -22.51 9.17
N MET A 264 8.26 -21.54 8.74
CA MET A 264 7.79 -20.43 9.55
C MET A 264 6.39 -20.69 10.07
N ASP A 265 6.11 -20.26 11.29
CA ASP A 265 4.77 -20.30 11.90
C ASP A 265 3.84 -19.32 11.23
N SER A 266 4.42 -18.18 10.87
CA SER A 266 3.71 -17.07 10.23
C SER A 266 4.52 -16.45 9.12
N ILE A 267 3.82 -16.04 8.06
CA ILE A 267 4.36 -15.19 7.01
C ILE A 267 3.54 -13.89 6.95
N ILE A 268 4.23 -12.76 6.91
CA ILE A 268 3.66 -11.46 6.62
C ILE A 268 4.12 -11.09 5.22
N ASN A 269 3.21 -11.11 4.25
CA ASN A 269 3.51 -10.76 2.87
C ASN A 269 3.11 -9.31 2.60
N LEU A 270 4.10 -8.47 2.36
CA LEU A 270 3.98 -7.03 2.04
C LEU A 270 4.12 -6.74 0.55
N GLU A 271 4.31 -7.78 -0.28
CA GLU A 271 4.74 -7.60 -1.66
C GLU A 271 3.72 -8.15 -2.64
N ASP A 272 3.32 -7.33 -3.60
CA ASP A 272 2.43 -7.70 -4.70
C ASP A 272 3.23 -8.08 -5.97
N ILE A 273 4.45 -8.57 -5.80
CA ILE A 273 5.32 -9.08 -6.86
C ILE A 273 5.07 -10.56 -7.07
N LYS A 274 4.86 -10.96 -8.33
CA LYS A 274 4.71 -12.37 -8.71
C LYS A 274 5.88 -13.22 -8.21
N GLY A 275 5.57 -14.23 -7.45
CA GLY A 275 6.52 -15.15 -6.81
C GLY A 275 6.65 -14.94 -5.29
N ALA A 276 6.40 -13.74 -4.77
CA ALA A 276 6.36 -13.49 -3.33
C ALA A 276 5.27 -14.33 -2.65
N GLU A 277 4.10 -14.45 -3.28
CA GLU A 277 2.99 -15.30 -2.84
C GLU A 277 3.37 -16.78 -2.82
N THR A 278 4.15 -17.24 -3.80
CA THR A 278 4.63 -18.63 -3.87
C THR A 278 5.69 -18.89 -2.81
N ILE A 279 6.65 -17.99 -2.62
CA ILE A 279 7.65 -18.08 -1.53
C ILE A 279 6.92 -18.15 -0.18
N SER A 280 5.92 -17.30 0.03
CA SER A 280 5.13 -17.28 1.25
C SER A 280 4.41 -18.61 1.51
N ALA A 281 3.78 -19.19 0.48
CA ALA A 281 3.12 -20.50 0.57
C ALA A 281 4.09 -21.65 0.83
N LEU A 282 5.31 -21.58 0.26
CA LEU A 282 6.34 -22.59 0.48
C LEU A 282 6.92 -22.53 1.89
N LEU A 283 7.18 -21.33 2.41
CA LEU A 283 7.81 -21.10 3.71
C LEU A 283 6.88 -21.31 4.91
N VAL A 284 5.56 -21.08 4.75
CA VAL A 284 4.62 -21.27 5.86
C VAL A 284 4.48 -22.76 6.19
N LYS A 285 4.51 -23.12 7.49
CA LYS A 285 4.30 -24.51 7.94
C LYS A 285 2.82 -24.93 7.82
N ASN A 286 2.57 -26.22 7.85
CA ASN A 286 1.21 -26.73 8.01
C ASN A 286 0.60 -26.21 9.32
N LYS A 287 -0.65 -25.78 9.31
CA LYS A 287 -1.38 -25.11 10.43
C LYS A 287 -0.78 -23.75 10.82
N GLY A 288 0.13 -23.21 10.02
CA GLY A 288 0.61 -21.84 10.16
C GLY A 288 -0.41 -20.81 9.67
N PHE A 289 -0.02 -19.54 9.67
CA PHE A 289 -0.86 -18.50 9.09
C PHE A 289 -0.08 -17.59 8.14
N LEU A 290 -0.79 -17.08 7.16
CA LEU A 290 -0.29 -16.19 6.13
C LEU A 290 -1.11 -14.89 6.17
N PHE A 291 -0.44 -13.78 6.41
CA PHE A 291 -1.02 -12.46 6.47
C PHE A 291 -0.61 -11.66 5.23
N HIS A 292 -1.60 -11.18 4.47
CA HIS A 292 -1.40 -10.35 3.29
C HIS A 292 -1.66 -8.90 3.66
N ALA A 293 -0.59 -8.14 3.90
CA ALA A 293 -0.66 -6.72 4.18
C ALA A 293 -0.37 -5.94 2.90
N GLY A 294 -1.27 -5.05 2.51
CA GLY A 294 -1.11 -4.25 1.29
C GLY A 294 -1.13 -5.03 -0.03
N VAL A 295 -1.37 -6.35 0.02
CA VAL A 295 -1.41 -7.23 -1.18
C VAL A 295 -2.84 -7.36 -1.68
N ARG A 296 -3.14 -6.78 -2.83
CA ARG A 296 -4.50 -6.74 -3.38
C ARG A 296 -4.74 -7.68 -4.55
N LYS A 297 -3.70 -8.06 -5.31
CA LYS A 297 -3.85 -8.76 -6.58
C LYS A 297 -3.48 -10.24 -6.52
N ASN A 298 -2.42 -10.58 -5.82
CA ASN A 298 -1.81 -11.90 -5.92
C ASN A 298 -2.08 -12.83 -4.74
N TYR A 299 -2.83 -12.42 -3.71
CA TYR A 299 -3.14 -13.29 -2.57
C TYR A 299 -3.81 -14.62 -3.01
N PHE A 300 -4.57 -14.61 -4.09
CA PHE A 300 -5.21 -15.80 -4.65
C PHE A 300 -4.19 -16.85 -5.13
N GLN A 301 -3.04 -16.41 -5.63
CA GLN A 301 -1.96 -17.33 -6.05
C GLN A 301 -1.38 -18.09 -4.86
N SER A 302 -1.25 -17.46 -3.69
CA SER A 302 -0.81 -18.16 -2.48
C SER A 302 -1.83 -19.20 -2.02
N LEU A 303 -3.12 -18.95 -2.14
CA LEU A 303 -4.18 -19.92 -1.82
C LEU A 303 -4.10 -21.15 -2.73
N LEU A 304 -3.93 -20.95 -4.04
CA LEU A 304 -3.73 -22.04 -4.99
C LEU A 304 -2.47 -22.85 -4.69
N ALA A 305 -1.35 -22.17 -4.36
CA ALA A 305 -0.11 -22.84 -4.00
C ALA A 305 -0.27 -23.66 -2.70
N ILE A 306 -0.94 -23.12 -1.68
CA ILE A 306 -1.23 -23.80 -0.43
C ILE A 306 -2.07 -25.07 -0.68
N ASP A 307 -3.11 -24.96 -1.50
CA ASP A 307 -3.98 -26.09 -1.88
C ASP A 307 -3.16 -27.19 -2.58
N CYS A 308 -2.38 -26.82 -3.62
CA CYS A 308 -1.53 -27.76 -4.33
C CYS A 308 -0.44 -28.42 -3.46
N LEU A 309 0.04 -27.73 -2.43
CA LEU A 309 1.02 -28.26 -1.47
C LEU A 309 0.36 -29.13 -0.38
N GLY A 310 -0.97 -29.21 -0.34
CA GLY A 310 -1.70 -29.96 0.67
C GLY A 310 -1.52 -29.43 2.08
N LYS A 311 -1.34 -28.12 2.23
CA LYS A 311 -1.15 -27.45 3.53
C LYS A 311 -2.47 -26.89 4.07
N GLU A 312 -2.73 -27.11 5.34
CA GLU A 312 -3.79 -26.43 6.10
C GLU A 312 -3.21 -25.11 6.64
N VAL A 313 -3.55 -23.98 6.02
CA VAL A 313 -3.04 -22.65 6.39
C VAL A 313 -4.20 -21.67 6.55
N THR A 314 -4.20 -20.89 7.61
CA THR A 314 -5.15 -19.79 7.76
C THR A 314 -4.59 -18.56 7.03
N SER A 315 -5.34 -18.02 6.08
CA SER A 315 -4.95 -16.82 5.32
C SER A 315 -5.79 -15.64 5.79
N TYR A 316 -5.11 -14.52 6.06
CA TYR A 316 -5.73 -13.24 6.40
C TYR A 316 -5.40 -12.23 5.30
N ALA A 317 -6.41 -11.59 4.76
CA ALA A 317 -6.29 -10.47 3.84
C ALA A 317 -7.19 -9.35 4.39
N LEU A 318 -6.62 -8.57 5.29
CA LEU A 318 -7.33 -7.52 6.02
C LEU A 318 -6.87 -6.18 5.50
N ASP A 319 -7.83 -5.31 5.23
CA ASP A 319 -7.61 -3.94 4.79
C ASP A 319 -8.83 -3.12 5.19
N GLY A 320 -8.61 -1.96 5.77
CA GLY A 320 -9.69 -1.06 6.13
C GLY A 320 -9.45 -0.34 7.46
N TYR A 321 -10.36 0.57 7.76
CA TYR A 321 -10.34 1.34 8.99
C TYR A 321 -10.72 0.48 10.20
N ALA A 322 -9.93 0.61 11.27
CA ALA A 322 -10.25 0.05 12.58
C ALA A 322 -10.22 1.14 13.66
N GLU A 323 -11.20 1.10 14.57
CA GLU A 323 -11.20 2.00 15.73
C GLU A 323 -9.93 1.79 16.55
N LYS A 324 -9.28 2.88 16.99
CA LYS A 324 -7.99 2.92 17.71
C LYS A 324 -6.75 2.59 16.85
N ALA A 325 -6.90 2.29 15.57
CA ALA A 325 -5.75 2.01 14.70
C ALA A 325 -4.80 3.22 14.60
N TYR A 326 -5.32 4.44 14.63
CA TYR A 326 -4.53 5.66 14.65
C TYR A 326 -3.57 5.75 15.86
N ASP A 327 -4.06 5.53 17.06
CA ASP A 327 -3.24 5.56 18.27
C ASP A 327 -2.20 4.45 18.23
N PHE A 328 -2.61 3.27 17.79
CA PHE A 328 -1.76 2.09 17.66
C PHE A 328 -0.60 2.33 16.66
N ALA A 329 -0.89 2.79 15.45
CA ALA A 329 0.11 3.09 14.42
C ALA A 329 1.06 4.22 14.88
N SER A 330 0.50 5.27 15.51
CA SER A 330 1.30 6.37 16.06
C SER A 330 2.27 5.91 17.15
N ASP A 331 1.87 4.98 18.01
CA ASP A 331 2.72 4.41 19.05
C ASP A 331 3.82 3.53 18.47
N LEU A 332 3.54 2.76 17.43
CA LEU A 332 4.58 2.01 16.70
C LEU A 332 5.64 2.94 16.10
N ILE A 333 5.22 4.05 15.48
CA ILE A 333 6.16 5.05 14.95
C ILE A 333 7.02 5.68 16.05
N ARG A 334 6.46 5.99 17.22
CA ARG A 334 7.25 6.49 18.37
C ARG A 334 8.30 5.47 18.80
N GLN A 335 7.95 4.19 18.85
CA GLN A 335 8.88 3.11 19.20
C GLN A 335 9.99 2.92 18.15
N LEU A 336 9.72 3.22 16.88
CA LEU A 336 10.66 3.10 15.77
C LEU A 336 11.48 4.37 15.49
N SER A 337 11.33 5.43 16.27
CA SER A 337 11.93 6.74 15.97
C SER A 337 13.45 6.72 15.76
N ALA A 338 14.19 5.82 16.44
CA ALA A 338 15.61 5.63 16.25
C ALA A 338 15.94 4.83 14.97
N ASP A 339 15.10 3.83 14.64
CA ASP A 339 15.29 2.93 13.49
C ASP A 339 14.98 3.65 12.17
N LEU A 340 14.01 4.56 12.19
CA LEU A 340 13.62 5.34 11.00
C LEU A 340 14.77 6.21 10.47
N LYS A 341 15.67 6.70 11.32
CA LYS A 341 16.89 7.40 10.88
C LYS A 341 17.81 6.48 10.08
N GLY A 342 17.96 5.22 10.52
CA GLY A 342 18.72 4.21 9.78
C GLY A 342 18.09 3.88 8.42
N ILE A 343 16.75 3.92 8.32
CA ILE A 343 16.04 3.76 7.04
C ILE A 343 16.33 4.94 6.12
N ASP A 344 16.26 6.17 6.59
CA ASP A 344 16.57 7.36 5.78
C ASP A 344 17.99 7.30 5.21
N ASP A 345 18.97 6.85 5.98
CA ASP A 345 20.33 6.64 5.54
C ASP A 345 20.40 5.62 4.38
N ILE A 346 19.74 4.46 4.52
CA ILE A 346 19.68 3.44 3.46
C ILE A 346 18.94 3.99 2.23
N LEU A 347 17.79 4.61 2.40
CA LEU A 347 16.98 5.15 1.31
C LEU A 347 17.70 6.29 0.57
N SER A 348 18.61 7.00 1.21
CA SER A 348 19.44 8.03 0.56
C SER A 348 20.32 7.46 -0.56
N HIS A 349 20.70 6.19 -0.47
CA HIS A 349 21.45 5.46 -1.50
C HIS A 349 20.59 4.91 -2.64
N ARG A 350 19.27 4.93 -2.50
CA ARG A 350 18.33 4.46 -3.53
C ARG A 350 18.28 5.45 -4.69
N SER A 351 18.71 5.01 -5.86
CA SER A 351 18.69 5.82 -7.08
C SER A 351 17.41 5.59 -7.90
N LYS A 352 17.06 6.56 -8.76
CA LYS A 352 15.97 6.38 -9.75
C LYS A 352 16.22 5.17 -10.66
N LYS A 353 17.48 4.83 -10.92
CA LYS A 353 17.85 3.65 -11.71
C LYS A 353 17.51 2.35 -11.00
N SER A 354 17.77 2.23 -9.68
CA SER A 354 17.39 1.04 -8.90
C SER A 354 15.88 0.87 -8.82
N MET A 355 15.13 1.96 -8.65
CA MET A 355 13.66 1.93 -8.69
C MET A 355 13.13 1.47 -10.05
N ALA A 356 13.70 1.97 -11.14
CA ALA A 356 13.32 1.60 -12.50
C ALA A 356 13.59 0.12 -12.81
N ILE A 357 14.68 -0.46 -12.30
CA ILE A 357 15.01 -1.88 -12.45
C ILE A 357 13.95 -2.75 -11.77
N HIS A 358 13.61 -2.44 -10.52
CA HIS A 358 12.58 -3.16 -9.77
C HIS A 358 11.22 -3.13 -10.49
N SER A 359 10.79 -1.97 -10.91
CA SER A 359 9.53 -1.80 -11.65
C SER A 359 9.53 -2.45 -13.04
N ALA A 360 10.66 -2.42 -13.77
CA ALA A 360 10.75 -3.09 -15.07
C ALA A 360 10.58 -4.60 -14.94
N LYS A 361 11.16 -5.21 -13.89
CA LYS A 361 10.97 -6.64 -13.58
C LYS A 361 9.54 -6.95 -13.18
N THR A 362 8.90 -6.10 -12.38
CA THR A 362 7.49 -6.25 -12.02
C THR A 362 6.62 -6.25 -13.29
N LYS A 363 6.83 -5.28 -14.20
CA LYS A 363 6.13 -5.23 -15.49
C LYS A 363 6.44 -6.40 -16.42
N THR A 364 7.70 -6.86 -16.48
CA THR A 364 8.06 -8.02 -17.31
C THR A 364 7.43 -9.29 -16.78
N ARG A 365 7.32 -9.41 -15.44
CA ARG A 365 6.64 -10.52 -14.78
C ARG A 365 5.11 -10.47 -14.99
N GLU A 366 4.50 -9.29 -15.04
CA GLU A 366 3.08 -9.11 -15.39
C GLU A 366 2.81 -9.39 -16.88
N LYS A 367 3.79 -9.18 -17.76
CA LYS A 367 3.67 -9.44 -19.21
C LYS A 367 3.81 -10.91 -19.60
N GLU A 368 4.38 -11.75 -18.73
CA GLU A 368 4.48 -13.17 -19.00
C GLU A 368 3.11 -13.83 -18.79
N HIS A 369 2.42 -14.12 -19.88
CA HIS A 369 1.25 -15.00 -19.99
C HIS A 369 -0.15 -14.39 -19.82
N HIS A 370 -0.46 -13.40 -20.63
CA HIS A 370 -1.85 -13.27 -21.08
C HIS A 370 -2.07 -14.33 -22.16
N LYS A 371 -2.94 -15.30 -21.93
CA LYS A 371 -3.24 -16.38 -22.84
C LYS A 371 -4.74 -16.55 -22.96
N THR A 372 -5.27 -16.43 -24.17
CA THR A 372 -6.52 -17.08 -24.53
C THR A 372 -6.19 -18.45 -25.15
N GLU A 373 -7.18 -19.35 -25.30
CA GLU A 373 -6.94 -20.71 -25.80
C GLU A 373 -6.14 -20.72 -27.11
N ASP A 374 -6.33 -19.71 -27.97
CA ASP A 374 -5.70 -19.63 -29.30
C ASP A 374 -4.78 -18.43 -29.51
N PHE A 375 -4.58 -17.57 -28.50
CA PHE A 375 -3.82 -16.33 -28.65
C PHE A 375 -2.94 -16.01 -27.46
N VAL A 376 -1.64 -15.79 -27.69
CA VAL A 376 -0.67 -15.37 -26.69
C VAL A 376 -0.19 -13.97 -27.03
N TYR A 377 -0.28 -13.05 -26.07
CA TYR A 377 0.12 -11.67 -26.26
C TYR A 377 0.93 -11.15 -25.07
N MET A 378 1.86 -10.22 -25.34
CA MET A 378 2.81 -9.73 -24.36
C MET A 378 2.75 -8.21 -24.17
N SER A 379 1.96 -7.50 -24.98
CA SER A 379 1.80 -6.05 -24.88
C SER A 379 0.60 -5.70 -24.01
N PRO A 380 0.74 -4.78 -23.03
CA PRO A 380 -0.40 -4.26 -22.27
C PRO A 380 -1.51 -3.70 -23.16
N VAL A 381 -1.13 -3.00 -24.23
CA VAL A 381 -2.10 -2.45 -25.20
C VAL A 381 -2.87 -3.58 -25.93
N THR A 382 -2.18 -4.66 -26.26
CA THR A 382 -2.82 -5.84 -26.85
C THR A 382 -3.68 -6.58 -25.84
N ALA A 383 -3.27 -6.63 -24.57
CA ALA A 383 -4.05 -7.19 -23.47
C ALA A 383 -5.39 -6.42 -23.31
N ASP A 384 -5.34 -5.10 -23.21
CA ASP A 384 -6.52 -4.24 -23.09
C ASP A 384 -7.46 -4.39 -24.30
N LEU A 385 -6.90 -4.53 -25.52
CA LEU A 385 -7.67 -4.75 -26.71
C LEU A 385 -8.38 -6.11 -26.70
N VAL A 386 -7.65 -7.18 -26.34
CA VAL A 386 -8.20 -8.54 -26.25
C VAL A 386 -9.27 -8.62 -25.17
N ASP A 387 -9.04 -8.05 -24.01
CA ASP A 387 -10.04 -8.01 -22.93
C ASP A 387 -11.29 -7.23 -23.34
N THR A 388 -11.12 -6.12 -24.07
CA THR A 388 -12.22 -5.36 -24.62
C THR A 388 -13.03 -6.19 -25.63
N VAL A 389 -12.36 -6.88 -26.56
CA VAL A 389 -12.99 -7.74 -27.55
C VAL A 389 -13.72 -8.91 -26.87
N LEU A 390 -13.10 -9.58 -25.92
CA LEU A 390 -13.72 -10.69 -25.17
C LEU A 390 -14.93 -10.24 -24.35
N ASN A 391 -14.88 -9.04 -23.77
CA ASN A 391 -16.01 -8.50 -23.04
C ASN A 391 -17.17 -8.13 -23.97
N VAL A 392 -16.89 -7.54 -25.12
CA VAL A 392 -17.93 -7.23 -26.12
C VAL A 392 -18.53 -8.51 -26.73
N ALA A 393 -17.70 -9.51 -26.99
CA ALA A 393 -18.14 -10.80 -27.54
C ALA A 393 -19.13 -11.55 -26.64
N LYS A 394 -19.07 -11.37 -25.31
CA LYS A 394 -20.05 -11.93 -24.36
C LYS A 394 -21.47 -11.42 -24.57
N TYR A 395 -21.65 -10.31 -25.24
CA TYR A 395 -22.97 -9.69 -25.48
C TYR A 395 -23.52 -9.97 -26.87
N ASP A 396 -23.00 -10.97 -27.56
CA ASP A 396 -23.47 -11.37 -28.90
C ASP A 396 -23.41 -10.23 -29.94
N CYS A 397 -22.46 -9.32 -29.77
CA CYS A 397 -22.22 -8.22 -30.69
C CYS A 397 -21.24 -8.66 -31.78
N ASN A 398 -21.52 -8.32 -33.03
CA ASN A 398 -20.55 -8.48 -34.10
C ASN A 398 -19.38 -7.53 -33.87
N VAL A 399 -18.25 -8.08 -33.45
CA VAL A 399 -16.98 -7.34 -33.35
C VAL A 399 -16.31 -7.44 -34.71
N ILE A 400 -16.26 -6.32 -35.41
CA ILE A 400 -15.58 -6.17 -36.71
C ILE A 400 -14.12 -5.74 -36.47
#